data_b394f3b6174258e6f240d87cfbe8c9f8
#
_entry.id   b394f3b6174258e6f240d87cfbe8c9f8
#
_cell.length_a   1.000
_cell.length_b   1.000
_cell.length_c   1.000
_cell.angle_alpha   90.00
_cell.angle_beta   90.00
_cell.angle_gamma   90.00
#
_symmetry.space_group_name_H-M   'P 1'
#
loop_
_entity.id
_entity.type
_entity.pdbx_description
1 polymer ?
#
loop_
_entity_poly.entity_id
_entity_poly.type
_entity_poly.pdbx_seq_one_letter_code
_entity_poly.pdbx_strand_id
1 'polypeptide(L)' 'MNVLFEDGGALRAGAILSEQPGAFQVELPGGRREKVRADRVLLHFPKPLPTE' A
#
# COMPACT_ATOMS: atom_id res chain seq x y z
N MET A 1 -5.92 -4.51 -5.73
CA MET A 1 -4.94 -3.54 -6.20
C MET A 1 -3.87 -3.35 -5.16
N ASN A 2 -2.64 -3.14 -5.60
CA ASN A 2 -1.51 -2.97 -4.70
C ASN A 2 -0.94 -1.58 -4.83
N VAL A 3 -0.27 -1.14 -3.78
CA VAL A 3 0.35 0.18 -3.77
C VAL A 3 1.74 0.09 -3.19
N LEU A 4 2.58 1.02 -3.60
CA LEU A 4 3.89 1.24 -3.01
C LEU A 4 3.84 2.57 -2.29
N PHE A 5 4.22 2.59 -1.04
CA PHE A 5 4.12 3.80 -0.23
C PHE A 5 5.34 3.94 0.67
N GLU A 6 5.54 5.15 1.13
CA GLU A 6 6.65 5.45 2.02
C GLU A 6 6.19 5.34 3.47
N ASP A 7 6.98 4.64 4.26
CA ASP A 7 6.67 4.44 5.66
C ASP A 7 7.94 4.65 6.47
N GLY A 8 8.03 5.80 7.12
CA GLY A 8 9.16 6.10 7.98
C GLY A 8 10.50 6.10 7.29
N GLY A 9 10.55 6.55 6.04
CA GLY A 9 11.79 6.59 5.28
C GLY A 9 12.09 5.32 4.53
N ALA A 10 11.20 4.33 4.59
CA ALA A 10 11.38 3.08 3.86
C ALA A 10 10.21 2.88 2.92
N LEU A 11 10.46 2.23 1.80
CA LEU A 11 9.40 1.92 0.85
C LEU A 11 8.79 0.57 1.23
N ARG A 12 7.46 0.53 1.22
CA ARG A 12 6.74 -0.68 1.54
C ARG A 12 5.64 -0.89 0.52
N ALA A 13 5.32 -2.15 0.27
CA ALA A 13 4.24 -2.52 -0.63
C ALA A 13 3.13 -3.17 0.18
N GLY A 14 1.90 -2.90 -0.22
CA GLY A 14 0.75 -3.50 0.45
C GLY A 14 -0.41 -3.66 -0.50
N ALA A 15 -1.36 -4.50 -0.13
CA ALA A 15 -2.57 -4.73 -0.90
C ALA A 15 -3.68 -3.83 -0.36
N ILE A 16 -4.37 -3.15 -1.25
CA ILE A 16 -5.46 -2.29 -0.84
C ILE A 16 -6.64 -3.14 -0.42
N LEU A 17 -7.08 -2.95 0.81
CA LEU A 17 -8.28 -3.61 1.31
C LEU A 17 -9.50 -2.74 1.14
N SER A 18 -9.34 -1.43 1.24
CA SER A 18 -10.46 -0.52 1.21
C SER A 18 -9.98 0.85 0.80
N GLU A 19 -10.78 1.56 0.02
CA GLU A 19 -10.48 2.93 -0.37
C GLU A 19 -11.36 3.88 0.39
N GLN A 20 -10.76 4.94 0.89
CA GLN A 20 -11.47 5.98 1.61
C GLN A 20 -11.06 7.32 1.06
N PRO A 21 -11.88 8.35 1.25
CA PRO A 21 -11.48 9.69 0.81
C PRO A 21 -10.15 10.09 1.44
N GLY A 22 -9.15 10.31 0.60
CA GLY A 22 -7.85 10.76 1.05
C GLY A 22 -6.97 9.72 1.70
N ALA A 23 -7.38 8.44 1.71
CA ALA A 23 -6.59 7.40 2.35
C ALA A 23 -6.96 6.03 1.81
N PHE A 24 -6.10 5.07 2.08
CA PHE A 24 -6.35 3.68 1.73
C PHE A 24 -6.06 2.82 2.93
N GLN A 25 -6.84 1.77 3.10
CA GLN A 25 -6.50 0.75 4.08
C GLN A 25 -5.78 -0.38 3.35
N VAL A 26 -4.57 -0.66 3.78
CA VAL A 26 -3.73 -1.64 3.09
C VAL A 26 -3.35 -2.75 4.05
N GLU A 27 -3.12 -3.93 3.49
CA GLU A 27 -2.62 -5.07 4.24
C GLU A 27 -1.16 -5.26 3.88
N LEU A 28 -0.32 -5.26 4.91
CA LEU A 28 1.11 -5.45 4.75
C LEU A 28 1.46 -6.93 4.81
N PRO A 29 2.64 -7.30 4.33
CA PRO A 29 3.11 -8.67 4.49
C PRO A 29 3.10 -9.04 5.97
N GLY A 30 2.65 -10.24 6.28
CA GLY A 30 2.52 -10.66 7.65
C GLY A 30 1.12 -10.49 8.23
N GLY A 31 0.17 -9.97 7.43
CA GLY A 31 -1.20 -9.83 7.88
C GLY A 31 -1.51 -8.55 8.62
N ARG A 32 -0.57 -7.63 8.66
CA ARG A 32 -0.77 -6.36 9.32
C ARG A 32 -1.58 -5.43 8.45
N ARG A 33 -2.44 -4.62 9.07
CA ARG A 33 -3.25 -3.66 8.34
C ARG A 33 -2.90 -2.26 8.82
N GLU A 34 -2.78 -1.35 7.87
CA GLU A 34 -2.51 0.04 8.19
C GLU A 34 -3.27 0.95 7.27
N LYS A 35 -3.55 2.13 7.79
CA LYS A 35 -4.18 3.17 7.00
C LYS A 35 -3.08 4.05 6.42
N VAL A 36 -3.07 4.19 5.10
CA VAL A 36 -2.05 4.95 4.41
C VAL A 36 -2.71 6.13 3.73
N ARG A 37 -2.18 7.33 3.96
CA ARG A 37 -2.72 8.52 3.32
C ARG A 37 -2.42 8.48 1.84
N ALA A 38 -3.36 9.01 1.06
CA ALA A 38 -3.21 8.98 -0.38
C ALA A 38 -1.96 9.70 -0.85
N ASP A 39 -1.56 10.76 -0.16
CA ASP A 39 -0.38 11.50 -0.55
C ASP A 39 0.92 10.78 -0.20
N ARG A 40 0.85 9.68 0.55
CA ARG A 40 2.03 8.85 0.82
C ARG A 40 2.19 7.74 -0.19
N VAL A 41 1.17 7.48 -0.99
CA VAL A 41 1.24 6.43 -1.98
C VAL A 41 2.04 6.93 -3.17
N LEU A 42 3.09 6.21 -3.51
CA LEU A 42 3.98 6.59 -4.60
C LEU A 42 3.59 5.95 -5.91
N LEU A 43 3.03 4.74 -5.85
CA LEU A 43 2.75 4.00 -7.06
C LEU A 43 1.59 3.06 -6.82
N HIS A 44 0.71 2.95 -7.81
CA HIS A 44 -0.37 1.98 -7.82
C HIS A 44 -0.09 0.94 -8.89
N PHE A 45 -0.40 -0.32 -8.60
CA PHE A 45 -0.30 -1.33 -9.64
C PHE A 45 -1.39 -2.38 -9.42
N PRO A 46 -1.96 -2.91 -10.52
CA PRO A 46 -3.16 -3.75 -10.41
C PRO A 46 -2.89 -5.13 -9.86
N LYS A 47 -1.67 -5.58 -9.82
CA LYS A 47 -1.37 -6.89 -9.27
C LYS A 47 0.01 -6.87 -8.65
N PRO A 48 0.31 -7.85 -7.82
CA PRO A 48 1.61 -7.87 -7.13
C PRO A 48 2.76 -7.90 -8.12
N LEU A 49 3.86 -7.31 -7.71
CA LEU A 49 5.06 -7.35 -8.52
C LEU A 49 5.55 -8.78 -8.62
N PRO A 50 6.11 -9.14 -9.78
CA PRO A 50 6.71 -10.47 -9.92
C PRO A 50 7.89 -10.59 -8.98
N THR A 51 8.05 -11.75 -8.42
CA THR A 51 9.13 -11.96 -7.49
C THR A 51 10.29 -12.66 -8.09
N GLU A 52 10.30 -12.97 -9.32
CA GLU A 52 11.37 -13.69 -9.87
C GLU A 52 12.31 -13.03 -10.56
#